data_dc7191a67f9cc6076303553557d828d5
#
_entry.id   dc7191a67f9cc6076303553557d828d5
#
_cell.length_a   1.000
_cell.length_b   1.000
_cell.length_c   1.000
_cell.angle_alpha   90.00
_cell.angle_beta   90.00
_cell.angle_gamma   90.00
#
_symmetry.space_group_name_H-M   'P 1'
#
loop_
_entity.id
_entity.type
_entity.pdbx_description
1 polymer ?
#
loop_
_entity_poly.entity_id
_entity_poly.type
_entity_poly.pdbx_seq_one_letter_code
_entity_poly.pdbx_strand_id
1 'polypeptide(L)'
;MEPEEMYAAEEPPTTVPPPAPAPDGGPVVDSSPHRWRSALQWMVRPPCFGGLVGAVVFFALAMTPSLIPRSWGVQGFLAGLTAAIGYGVGSAASAIVRRFVRREPSRRAKHRAWIALAVGGPTLLVASVWAGASWDGELRKLMEMPLETPWDWVGVVLVGLLAAVVFVVIGRVVRGLGHLLVLLTDRFLPRTVSVVVGGLVVAAFLVFVVLGGLSESLFRSIDATAKIADRQIGDDIERPTSSLRSGSAESLIAWEDLGSKGREFTGKGPTVDELSAFTGRQAMEPIRIYAGLDAANSLDERIDLVMQELDRTGAFERSVVIVQTPSGNGEVGAVNVTAPEYMFAGDIAQVAVQYGYAGSFATMVTKPGAGNDTAAAIIDAVTDRVAALPEDARPRVFVAGESLGSLATESSFDGLDDLVATVDGALMIGPTLFNEIRNDVIANRDDGSPVWLPVLDDGTVVRFAQDPADLDKPAGDWGDRRVVYLSNASDPVAWFEPSIAWRPPEFLDDPRGPDVSPDMVWIPAVTFWQTLTDLPFASGAPLGHGHRYKLNIVDGWAAVLQPGGWTADDTQRLRDELDES
;
A
#
# COMPACT_ATOMS: atom_id res chain seq x y z
N MET A 1 34.07 -66.45 95.46
CA MET A 1 33.96 -65.46 96.53
C MET A 1 34.11 -64.11 95.88
N GLU A 2 33.02 -63.39 95.82
CA GLU A 2 32.83 -62.10 95.04
C GLU A 2 33.66 -60.95 95.60
N PRO A 3 33.96 -60.01 94.74
CA PRO A 3 34.37 -58.65 95.18
C PRO A 3 33.25 -57.62 94.87
N GLU A 4 33.19 -56.70 95.78
CA GLU A 4 32.27 -55.54 95.82
C GLU A 4 32.42 -54.56 94.64
N GLU A 5 31.27 -54.11 94.18
CA GLU A 5 31.14 -52.97 93.24
C GLU A 5 31.36 -51.68 94.00
N MET A 6 32.16 -50.79 93.39
CA MET A 6 32.36 -49.41 93.85
C MET A 6 31.61 -48.47 92.93
N TYR A 7 30.59 -47.80 93.44
CA TYR A 7 29.78 -46.79 92.77
C TYR A 7 30.59 -45.51 92.50
N ALA A 8 30.71 -45.17 91.27
CA ALA A 8 31.19 -43.84 90.83
C ALA A 8 30.00 -42.90 90.70
N ALA A 9 30.09 -41.73 91.35
CA ALA A 9 29.06 -40.68 91.31
C ALA A 9 29.01 -39.98 89.93
N GLU A 10 27.84 -39.90 89.33
CA GLU A 10 27.56 -39.12 88.14
C GLU A 10 27.51 -37.59 88.48
N GLU A 11 28.31 -36.78 87.76
CA GLU A 11 28.16 -35.33 87.76
C GLU A 11 26.92 -34.91 86.92
N PRO A 12 26.17 -33.84 87.32
CA PRO A 12 25.00 -33.39 86.56
C PRO A 12 25.42 -32.70 85.27
N PRO A 13 24.62 -32.84 84.18
CA PRO A 13 24.99 -32.23 82.87
C PRO A 13 24.91 -30.70 82.91
N THR A 14 26.00 -30.08 82.50
CA THR A 14 26.08 -28.62 82.22
C THR A 14 25.13 -28.23 81.08
N THR A 15 24.10 -27.47 81.41
CA THR A 15 23.19 -26.87 80.43
C THR A 15 23.94 -25.77 79.68
N VAL A 16 24.21 -25.99 78.38
CA VAL A 16 24.67 -24.96 77.44
C VAL A 16 23.49 -24.05 77.08
N PRO A 17 23.58 -22.74 77.22
CA PRO A 17 22.50 -21.84 76.80
C PRO A 17 22.32 -21.91 75.28
N PRO A 18 21.04 -21.76 74.77
CA PRO A 18 20.79 -21.75 73.34
C PRO A 18 21.53 -20.61 72.65
N PRO A 19 22.00 -20.81 71.42
CA PRO A 19 22.63 -19.73 70.65
C PRO A 19 21.66 -18.58 70.40
N ALA A 20 22.20 -17.34 70.50
CA ALA A 20 21.43 -16.13 70.23
C ALA A 20 20.84 -16.16 68.82
N PRO A 21 19.63 -15.60 68.60
CA PRO A 21 19.05 -15.53 67.26
C PRO A 21 19.97 -14.75 66.32
N ALA A 22 20.22 -15.32 65.16
CA ALA A 22 21.00 -14.65 64.09
C ALA A 22 20.28 -13.33 63.71
N PRO A 23 21.03 -12.26 63.42
CA PRO A 23 20.45 -11.00 62.97
C PRO A 23 19.62 -11.23 61.69
N ASP A 24 18.42 -10.64 61.65
CA ASP A 24 17.51 -10.69 60.52
C ASP A 24 18.29 -10.44 59.22
N GLY A 25 18.47 -11.53 58.48
CA GLY A 25 19.02 -11.48 57.15
C GLY A 25 18.05 -10.71 56.25
N GLY A 26 18.46 -9.54 55.83
CA GLY A 26 17.80 -8.84 54.72
C GLY A 26 17.58 -9.81 53.55
N PRO A 27 16.70 -9.53 52.62
CA PRO A 27 16.29 -10.44 51.56
C PRO A 27 17.52 -10.95 50.83
N VAL A 28 17.78 -12.26 50.99
CA VAL A 28 18.83 -12.95 50.22
C VAL A 28 18.45 -12.83 48.77
N VAL A 29 19.16 -11.97 48.04
CA VAL A 29 19.09 -11.88 46.60
C VAL A 29 19.60 -13.19 46.03
N ASP A 30 18.67 -14.10 45.74
CA ASP A 30 18.94 -15.35 45.05
C ASP A 30 19.40 -15.01 43.61
N SER A 31 20.68 -14.78 43.45
CA SER A 31 21.38 -14.55 42.19
C SER A 31 21.68 -15.88 41.47
N SER A 32 20.73 -16.87 41.56
CA SER A 32 20.97 -18.16 40.95
C SER A 32 21.09 -18.01 39.41
N PRO A 33 22.18 -18.52 38.81
CA PRO A 33 22.38 -18.47 37.34
C PRO A 33 21.38 -19.32 36.56
N HIS A 34 20.37 -19.88 37.21
CA HIS A 34 19.35 -20.73 36.61
C HIS A 34 18.22 -19.96 35.92
N ARG A 35 17.99 -18.69 36.27
CA ARG A 35 16.85 -17.91 35.73
C ARG A 35 17.01 -17.50 34.26
N TRP A 36 18.18 -17.05 33.84
CA TRP A 36 18.43 -16.71 32.44
C TRP A 36 18.65 -17.94 31.56
N ARG A 37 19.16 -19.06 32.13
CA ARG A 37 19.21 -20.34 31.43
C ARG A 37 17.83 -20.88 31.08
N SER A 38 16.82 -20.62 31.89
CA SER A 38 15.44 -21.00 31.59
C SER A 38 14.85 -20.21 30.42
N ALA A 39 15.22 -18.94 30.25
CA ALA A 39 14.83 -18.13 29.09
C ALA A 39 15.50 -18.65 27.79
N LEU A 40 16.79 -19.00 27.85
CA LEU A 40 17.49 -19.60 26.70
C LEU A 40 16.93 -20.98 26.34
N GLN A 41 16.69 -21.83 27.33
CA GLN A 41 16.07 -23.15 27.11
C GLN A 41 14.69 -23.05 26.49
N TRP A 42 13.98 -21.93 26.72
CA TRP A 42 12.69 -21.68 26.13
C TRP A 42 12.76 -21.41 24.62
N MET A 43 13.81 -20.73 24.14
CA MET A 43 14.05 -20.48 22.71
C MET A 43 14.31 -21.78 21.93
N VAL A 44 14.90 -22.79 22.56
CA VAL A 44 15.28 -24.07 21.94
C VAL A 44 14.22 -25.18 22.14
N ARG A 45 13.05 -24.85 22.71
CA ARG A 45 11.98 -25.85 22.89
C ARG A 45 11.51 -26.43 21.56
N PRO A 46 11.21 -27.73 21.51
CA PRO A 46 10.67 -28.35 20.32
C PRO A 46 9.34 -27.68 19.90
N PRO A 47 9.02 -27.70 18.61
CA PRO A 47 7.77 -27.10 18.11
C PRO A 47 6.56 -27.72 18.80
N CYS A 48 5.57 -26.90 19.12
CA CYS A 48 4.31 -27.33 19.73
C CYS A 48 3.41 -27.95 18.65
N PHE A 49 2.78 -29.08 18.96
CA PHE A 49 1.87 -29.80 18.05
C PHE A 49 0.81 -28.88 17.45
N GLY A 50 0.04 -28.17 18.28
CA GLY A 50 -1.00 -27.25 17.78
C GLY A 50 -0.44 -26.08 16.98
N GLY A 51 0.78 -25.62 17.31
CA GLY A 51 1.48 -24.63 16.49
C GLY A 51 1.80 -25.15 15.09
N LEU A 52 2.29 -26.40 14.96
CA LEU A 52 2.54 -26.99 13.64
C LEU A 52 1.25 -27.22 12.84
N VAL A 53 0.17 -27.66 13.50
CA VAL A 53 -1.15 -27.76 12.86
C VAL A 53 -1.59 -26.40 12.33
N GLY A 54 -1.52 -25.35 13.16
CA GLY A 54 -1.84 -23.98 12.74
C GLY A 54 -0.98 -23.51 11.58
N ALA A 55 0.34 -23.79 11.61
CA ALA A 55 1.25 -23.43 10.53
C ALA A 55 0.85 -24.06 9.19
N VAL A 56 0.57 -25.35 9.18
CA VAL A 56 0.15 -26.08 7.97
C VAL A 56 -1.18 -25.56 7.43
N VAL A 57 -2.15 -25.31 8.31
CA VAL A 57 -3.46 -24.77 7.92
C VAL A 57 -3.32 -23.37 7.33
N PHE A 58 -2.61 -22.47 7.98
CA PHE A 58 -2.47 -21.10 7.50
C PHE A 58 -1.61 -21.00 6.24
N PHE A 59 -0.61 -21.89 6.09
CA PHE A 59 0.10 -22.03 4.81
C PHE A 59 -0.86 -22.41 3.68
N ALA A 60 -1.70 -23.43 3.93
CA ALA A 60 -2.67 -23.88 2.93
C ALA A 60 -3.70 -22.77 2.57
N LEU A 61 -4.18 -22.03 3.57
CA LEU A 61 -5.11 -20.92 3.34
C LEU A 61 -4.46 -19.76 2.54
N ALA A 62 -3.16 -19.53 2.69
CA ALA A 62 -2.44 -18.52 1.92
C ALA A 62 -2.29 -18.85 0.43
N MET A 63 -2.59 -20.09 0.02
CA MET A 63 -2.59 -20.51 -1.40
C MET A 63 -3.87 -20.10 -2.14
N THR A 64 -4.90 -19.60 -1.43
CA THR A 64 -6.12 -19.10 -2.09
C THR A 64 -5.83 -17.85 -2.92
N PRO A 65 -6.65 -17.56 -3.97
CA PRO A 65 -6.47 -16.40 -4.83
C PRO A 65 -6.48 -15.07 -4.06
N SER A 66 -5.87 -14.06 -4.64
CA SER A 66 -5.92 -12.66 -4.20
C SER A 66 -6.32 -11.76 -5.37
N LEU A 67 -6.18 -10.45 -5.21
CA LEU A 67 -6.54 -9.47 -6.24
C LEU A 67 -5.63 -9.57 -7.47
N ILE A 68 -4.32 -9.77 -7.27
CA ILE A 68 -3.35 -9.88 -8.37
C ILE A 68 -2.50 -11.16 -8.27
N PRO A 69 -2.03 -11.72 -9.40
CA PRO A 69 -1.08 -12.82 -9.40
C PRO A 69 0.25 -12.39 -8.79
N ARG A 70 0.85 -13.26 -7.98
CA ARG A 70 2.14 -13.00 -7.34
C ARG A 70 3.25 -13.78 -8.00
N SER A 71 4.47 -13.24 -7.98
CA SER A 71 5.65 -14.05 -8.30
C SER A 71 5.84 -15.13 -7.23
N TRP A 72 6.45 -16.25 -7.63
CA TRP A 72 6.71 -17.39 -6.75
C TRP A 72 7.41 -17.02 -5.44
N GLY A 73 8.34 -16.04 -5.48
CA GLY A 73 9.06 -15.57 -4.31
C GLY A 73 8.15 -14.85 -3.30
N VAL A 74 7.28 -13.96 -3.80
CA VAL A 74 6.30 -13.22 -2.99
C VAL A 74 5.25 -14.16 -2.41
N GLN A 75 4.73 -15.10 -3.22
CA GLN A 75 3.78 -16.11 -2.75
C GLN A 75 4.39 -17.01 -1.68
N GLY A 76 5.65 -17.41 -1.83
CA GLY A 76 6.38 -18.17 -0.81
C GLY A 76 6.58 -17.38 0.48
N PHE A 77 7.00 -16.12 0.38
CA PHE A 77 7.13 -15.23 1.54
C PHE A 77 5.82 -15.09 2.32
N LEU A 78 4.72 -14.81 1.63
CA LEU A 78 3.38 -14.70 2.23
C LEU A 78 2.96 -16.00 2.91
N ALA A 79 3.14 -17.14 2.23
CA ALA A 79 2.82 -18.45 2.79
C ALA A 79 3.61 -18.76 4.07
N GLY A 80 4.89 -18.37 4.10
CA GLY A 80 5.74 -18.50 5.28
C GLY A 80 5.34 -17.58 6.43
N LEU A 81 5.01 -16.33 6.13
CA LEU A 81 4.51 -15.35 7.10
C LEU A 81 3.20 -15.84 7.74
N THR A 82 2.22 -16.22 6.92
CA THR A 82 0.93 -16.73 7.39
C THR A 82 1.08 -18.03 8.16
N ALA A 83 1.97 -18.94 7.73
CA ALA A 83 2.30 -20.15 8.50
C ALA A 83 2.87 -19.83 9.88
N ALA A 84 3.73 -18.82 10.02
CA ALA A 84 4.27 -18.38 11.30
C ALA A 84 3.17 -17.76 12.20
N ILE A 85 2.24 -17.01 11.64
CA ILE A 85 1.06 -16.50 12.34
C ILE A 85 0.20 -17.68 12.81
N GLY A 86 -0.08 -18.64 11.92
CA GLY A 86 -0.81 -19.86 12.24
C GLY A 86 -0.12 -20.68 13.35
N TYR A 87 1.21 -20.76 13.34
CA TYR A 87 1.98 -21.38 14.43
C TYR A 87 1.75 -20.66 15.76
N GLY A 88 1.73 -19.34 15.75
CA GLY A 88 1.43 -18.52 16.93
C GLY A 88 0.02 -18.78 17.47
N VAL A 89 -0.98 -18.71 16.60
CA VAL A 89 -2.41 -18.95 16.92
C VAL A 89 -2.61 -20.37 17.46
N GLY A 90 -2.10 -21.39 16.77
CA GLY A 90 -2.21 -22.79 17.20
C GLY A 90 -1.50 -23.08 18.51
N SER A 91 -0.36 -22.40 18.77
CA SER A 91 0.36 -22.49 20.04
C SER A 91 -0.44 -21.84 21.19
N ALA A 92 -1.06 -20.69 20.94
CA ALA A 92 -1.92 -20.00 21.90
C ALA A 92 -3.18 -20.82 22.20
N ALA A 93 -3.87 -21.33 21.18
CA ALA A 93 -5.02 -22.20 21.32
C ALA A 93 -4.68 -23.46 22.16
N SER A 94 -3.52 -24.10 21.88
CA SER A 94 -3.05 -25.23 22.65
C SER A 94 -2.76 -24.87 24.11
N ALA A 95 -2.28 -23.67 24.39
CA ALA A 95 -2.05 -23.21 25.77
C ALA A 95 -3.38 -22.97 26.51
N ILE A 96 -4.36 -22.38 25.83
CA ILE A 96 -5.71 -22.15 26.36
C ILE A 96 -6.39 -23.48 26.66
N VAL A 97 -6.40 -24.42 25.70
CA VAL A 97 -7.00 -25.74 25.88
C VAL A 97 -6.37 -26.46 27.09
N ARG A 98 -5.06 -26.44 27.24
CA ARG A 98 -4.37 -27.06 28.39
C ARG A 98 -4.73 -26.42 29.73
N ARG A 99 -5.19 -25.17 29.77
CA ARG A 99 -5.61 -24.51 31.01
C ARG A 99 -6.99 -25.00 31.48
N PHE A 100 -7.86 -25.31 30.53
CA PHE A 100 -9.25 -25.74 30.83
C PHE A 100 -9.40 -27.26 30.86
N VAL A 101 -8.68 -27.99 30.01
CA VAL A 101 -8.74 -29.45 29.90
C VAL A 101 -7.59 -30.05 30.70
N ARG A 102 -7.90 -30.51 31.95
CA ARG A 102 -6.91 -31.12 32.86
C ARG A 102 -6.55 -32.57 32.50
N ARG A 103 -7.31 -33.21 31.57
CA ARG A 103 -7.02 -34.58 31.12
C ARG A 103 -5.89 -34.58 30.09
N GLU A 104 -4.80 -35.26 30.42
CA GLU A 104 -3.76 -35.52 29.45
C GLU A 104 -4.17 -36.63 28.47
N PRO A 105 -4.00 -36.44 27.15
CA PRO A 105 -4.26 -37.51 26.19
C PRO A 105 -3.29 -38.68 26.41
N SER A 106 -3.77 -39.90 26.19
CA SER A 106 -2.96 -41.11 26.35
C SER A 106 -1.73 -41.08 25.39
N ARG A 107 -0.67 -41.82 25.74
CA ARG A 107 0.53 -41.95 24.89
C ARG A 107 0.17 -42.42 23.47
N ARG A 108 -0.79 -43.36 23.35
CA ARG A 108 -1.27 -43.85 22.05
C ARG A 108 -1.98 -42.74 21.25
N ALA A 109 -2.79 -41.92 21.91
CA ALA A 109 -3.47 -40.79 21.25
C ALA A 109 -2.46 -39.71 20.77
N LYS A 110 -1.49 -39.35 21.63
CA LYS A 110 -0.38 -38.44 21.23
C LYS A 110 0.38 -38.97 20.02
N HIS A 111 0.75 -40.27 20.05
CA HIS A 111 1.50 -40.89 18.94
C HIS A 111 0.70 -40.89 17.61
N ARG A 112 -0.60 -41.27 17.67
CA ARG A 112 -1.49 -41.24 16.51
C ARG A 112 -1.65 -39.81 15.94
N ALA A 113 -1.80 -38.81 16.81
CA ALA A 113 -1.88 -37.41 16.39
C ALA A 113 -0.61 -36.93 15.66
N TRP A 114 0.58 -37.31 16.17
CA TRP A 114 1.85 -36.99 15.49
C TRP A 114 2.00 -37.73 14.16
N ILE A 115 1.57 -38.98 14.04
CA ILE A 115 1.54 -39.71 12.77
C ILE A 115 0.58 -39.01 11.79
N ALA A 116 -0.63 -38.66 12.26
CA ALA A 116 -1.60 -37.93 11.43
C ALA A 116 -1.06 -36.61 10.91
N LEU A 117 -0.32 -35.85 11.73
CA LEU A 117 0.34 -34.61 11.29
C LEU A 117 1.50 -34.89 10.36
N ALA A 118 2.30 -35.93 10.64
CA ALA A 118 3.47 -36.27 9.81
C ALA A 118 3.09 -36.75 8.40
N VAL A 119 1.90 -37.34 8.23
CA VAL A 119 1.37 -37.76 6.93
C VAL A 119 0.42 -36.70 6.36
N GLY A 120 -0.59 -36.28 7.15
CA GLY A 120 -1.61 -35.34 6.70
C GLY A 120 -1.08 -33.94 6.43
N GLY A 121 -0.06 -33.49 7.19
CA GLY A 121 0.56 -32.18 6.99
C GLY A 121 1.18 -32.04 5.59
N PRO A 122 2.15 -32.88 5.20
CA PRO A 122 2.72 -32.85 3.85
C PRO A 122 1.67 -33.06 2.75
N THR A 123 0.69 -33.96 2.98
CA THR A 123 -0.40 -34.18 2.01
C THR A 123 -1.21 -32.90 1.79
N LEU A 124 -1.59 -32.20 2.86
CA LEU A 124 -2.31 -30.94 2.76
C LEU A 124 -1.46 -29.84 2.09
N LEU A 125 -0.17 -29.76 2.41
CA LEU A 125 0.75 -28.82 1.74
C LEU A 125 0.83 -29.08 0.23
N VAL A 126 1.01 -30.33 -0.19
CA VAL A 126 1.04 -30.67 -1.64
C VAL A 126 -0.29 -30.34 -2.30
N ALA A 127 -1.42 -30.72 -1.66
CA ALA A 127 -2.74 -30.45 -2.21
C ALA A 127 -3.01 -28.92 -2.30
N SER A 128 -2.61 -28.14 -1.30
CA SER A 128 -2.79 -26.68 -1.31
C SER A 128 -1.91 -25.99 -2.34
N VAL A 129 -0.67 -26.45 -2.54
CA VAL A 129 0.21 -25.92 -3.60
C VAL A 129 -0.35 -26.25 -4.98
N TRP A 130 -0.87 -27.47 -5.18
CA TRP A 130 -1.50 -27.85 -6.44
C TRP A 130 -2.77 -27.02 -6.72
N ALA A 131 -3.64 -26.83 -5.72
CA ALA A 131 -4.82 -25.98 -5.85
C ALA A 131 -4.43 -24.51 -6.10
N GLY A 132 -3.43 -24.00 -5.35
CA GLY A 132 -2.91 -22.66 -5.55
C GLY A 132 -2.36 -22.43 -6.95
N ALA A 133 -1.64 -23.41 -7.51
CA ALA A 133 -1.15 -23.36 -8.88
C ALA A 133 -2.29 -23.31 -9.92
N SER A 134 -3.40 -24.03 -9.67
CA SER A 134 -4.58 -23.99 -10.52
C SER A 134 -5.25 -22.61 -10.48
N TRP A 135 -5.50 -22.08 -9.30
CA TRP A 135 -6.12 -20.76 -9.11
C TRP A 135 -5.26 -19.61 -9.65
N ASP A 136 -3.95 -19.63 -9.38
CA ASP A 136 -3.02 -18.63 -9.93
C ASP A 136 -2.99 -18.70 -11.46
N GLY A 137 -3.02 -19.93 -12.03
CA GLY A 137 -3.09 -20.11 -13.48
C GLY A 137 -4.39 -19.59 -14.10
N GLU A 138 -5.52 -19.67 -13.41
CA GLU A 138 -6.80 -19.08 -13.84
C GLU A 138 -6.75 -17.56 -13.76
N LEU A 139 -6.24 -17.00 -12.64
CA LEU A 139 -6.08 -15.56 -12.47
C LEU A 139 -5.10 -14.97 -13.50
N ARG A 140 -3.98 -15.64 -13.79
CA ARG A 140 -3.03 -15.24 -14.83
C ARG A 140 -3.65 -15.25 -16.23
N LYS A 141 -4.50 -16.21 -16.53
CA LYS A 141 -5.24 -16.23 -17.80
C LYS A 141 -6.24 -15.08 -17.90
N LEU A 142 -6.93 -14.77 -16.79
CA LEU A 142 -7.85 -13.64 -16.71
C LEU A 142 -7.16 -12.31 -17.00
N MET A 143 -5.88 -12.18 -16.61
CA MET A 143 -5.05 -10.99 -16.79
C MET A 143 -4.04 -11.11 -17.94
N GLU A 144 -4.18 -12.09 -18.82
CA GLU A 144 -3.30 -12.32 -19.99
C GLU A 144 -1.81 -12.46 -19.64
N MET A 145 -1.50 -12.98 -18.44
CA MET A 145 -0.13 -13.17 -17.95
C MET A 145 0.43 -14.56 -18.30
N PRO A 146 1.76 -14.68 -18.44
CA PRO A 146 2.40 -16.00 -18.58
C PRO A 146 2.22 -16.84 -17.32
N LEU A 147 2.04 -18.16 -17.51
CA LEU A 147 1.87 -19.10 -16.41
C LEU A 147 3.20 -19.34 -15.69
N GLU A 148 3.15 -19.55 -14.38
CA GLU A 148 4.30 -20.02 -13.60
C GLU A 148 4.65 -21.46 -13.95
N THR A 149 5.94 -21.78 -13.89
CA THR A 149 6.43 -23.14 -14.17
C THR A 149 6.30 -24.05 -12.93
N PRO A 150 6.32 -25.37 -13.08
CA PRO A 150 6.35 -26.28 -11.94
C PRO A 150 7.52 -26.03 -10.96
N TRP A 151 8.65 -25.51 -11.44
CA TRP A 151 9.81 -25.17 -10.62
C TRP A 151 9.58 -23.94 -9.75
N ASP A 152 8.79 -23.00 -10.21
CA ASP A 152 8.41 -21.81 -9.43
C ASP A 152 7.61 -22.24 -8.20
N TRP A 153 6.72 -23.22 -8.34
CA TRP A 153 5.97 -23.78 -7.21
C TRP A 153 6.83 -24.56 -6.21
N VAL A 154 7.93 -25.16 -6.65
CA VAL A 154 8.95 -25.69 -5.73
C VAL A 154 9.61 -24.52 -4.99
N GLY A 155 9.89 -23.43 -5.69
CA GLY A 155 10.38 -22.17 -5.10
C GLY A 155 9.45 -21.62 -4.02
N VAL A 156 8.13 -21.58 -4.27
CA VAL A 156 7.10 -21.19 -3.28
C VAL A 156 7.26 -21.99 -1.98
N VAL A 157 7.39 -23.31 -2.07
CA VAL A 157 7.53 -24.17 -0.89
C VAL A 157 8.82 -23.90 -0.14
N LEU A 158 9.95 -23.77 -0.86
CA LEU A 158 11.26 -23.55 -0.24
C LEU A 158 11.34 -22.19 0.44
N VAL A 159 10.91 -21.12 -0.23
CA VAL A 159 10.86 -19.77 0.36
C VAL A 159 9.86 -19.74 1.50
N GLY A 160 8.70 -20.38 1.36
CA GLY A 160 7.69 -20.44 2.40
C GLY A 160 8.18 -21.14 3.67
N LEU A 161 8.87 -22.27 3.54
CA LEU A 161 9.47 -22.96 4.69
C LEU A 161 10.56 -22.10 5.34
N LEU A 162 11.45 -21.49 4.55
CA LEU A 162 12.49 -20.62 5.07
C LEU A 162 11.89 -19.42 5.82
N ALA A 163 10.95 -18.72 5.21
CA ALA A 163 10.28 -17.58 5.81
C ALA A 163 9.52 -17.98 7.10
N ALA A 164 8.80 -19.11 7.08
CA ALA A 164 8.12 -19.63 8.29
C ALA A 164 9.12 -19.86 9.44
N VAL A 165 10.27 -20.50 9.17
CA VAL A 165 11.31 -20.72 10.18
C VAL A 165 11.84 -19.39 10.70
N VAL A 166 12.18 -18.45 9.82
CA VAL A 166 12.71 -17.12 10.20
C VAL A 166 11.70 -16.38 11.09
N PHE A 167 10.44 -16.28 10.69
CA PHE A 167 9.42 -15.58 11.47
C PHE A 167 9.10 -16.28 12.80
N VAL A 168 9.08 -17.62 12.84
CA VAL A 168 8.91 -18.36 14.10
C VAL A 168 10.11 -18.13 15.04
N VAL A 169 11.34 -18.07 14.51
CA VAL A 169 12.54 -17.74 15.30
C VAL A 169 12.44 -16.31 15.83
N ILE A 170 12.10 -15.33 14.99
CA ILE A 170 11.89 -13.94 15.41
C ILE A 170 10.82 -13.89 16.52
N GLY A 171 9.67 -14.53 16.34
CA GLY A 171 8.61 -14.60 17.36
C GLY A 171 9.08 -15.23 18.68
N ARG A 172 9.96 -16.25 18.61
CA ARG A 172 10.56 -16.87 19.81
C ARG A 172 11.54 -15.92 20.50
N VAL A 173 12.36 -15.20 19.75
CA VAL A 173 13.29 -14.19 20.29
C VAL A 173 12.52 -13.08 21.00
N VAL A 174 11.53 -12.49 20.33
CA VAL A 174 10.65 -11.43 20.88
C VAL A 174 9.99 -11.90 22.18
N ARG A 175 9.43 -13.12 22.18
CA ARG A 175 8.82 -13.69 23.38
C ARG A 175 9.86 -13.99 24.48
N GLY A 176 11.06 -14.42 24.10
CA GLY A 176 12.19 -14.61 25.04
C GLY A 176 12.60 -13.31 25.72
N LEU A 177 12.70 -12.23 24.95
CA LEU A 177 12.97 -10.87 25.46
C LEU A 177 11.84 -10.41 26.42
N GLY A 178 10.59 -10.63 26.04
CA GLY A 178 9.43 -10.34 26.91
C GLY A 178 9.51 -11.12 28.24
N HIS A 179 9.88 -12.39 28.19
CA HIS A 179 10.07 -13.19 29.40
C HIS A 179 11.24 -12.71 30.27
N LEU A 180 12.33 -12.28 29.63
CA LEU A 180 13.47 -11.68 30.35
C LEU A 180 13.05 -10.37 31.04
N LEU A 181 12.27 -9.51 30.37
CA LEU A 181 11.73 -8.29 30.97
C LEU A 181 10.83 -8.59 32.18
N VAL A 182 9.95 -9.60 32.08
CA VAL A 182 9.13 -10.05 33.21
C VAL A 182 10.02 -10.51 34.38
N LEU A 183 11.08 -11.28 34.13
CA LEU A 183 12.00 -11.73 35.18
C LEU A 183 12.75 -10.56 35.85
N LEU A 184 13.04 -9.51 35.11
CA LEU A 184 13.69 -8.30 35.64
C LEU A 184 12.71 -7.46 36.49
N THR A 185 11.44 -7.39 36.08
CA THR A 185 10.41 -6.57 36.74
C THR A 185 9.74 -7.31 37.91
N ASP A 186 9.67 -8.67 37.93
CA ASP A 186 9.16 -9.49 39.02
C ASP A 186 9.88 -9.22 40.36
N ARG A 187 11.06 -8.62 40.27
CA ARG A 187 11.84 -8.21 41.44
C ARG A 187 11.24 -6.99 42.18
N PHE A 188 10.49 -6.16 41.47
CA PHE A 188 9.96 -4.89 41.96
C PHE A 188 8.44 -4.83 41.97
N LEU A 189 7.77 -5.70 41.19
CA LEU A 189 6.34 -5.66 40.94
C LEU A 189 5.71 -7.04 41.13
N PRO A 190 4.42 -7.14 41.54
CA PRO A 190 3.69 -8.40 41.55
C PRO A 190 3.71 -9.04 40.15
N ARG A 191 3.84 -10.35 40.08
CA ARG A 191 3.99 -11.13 38.84
C ARG A 191 2.94 -10.85 37.76
N THR A 192 1.69 -10.58 38.15
CA THR A 192 0.62 -10.18 37.23
C THR A 192 0.90 -8.84 36.59
N VAL A 193 1.40 -7.88 37.36
CA VAL A 193 1.78 -6.55 36.86
C VAL A 193 3.02 -6.64 35.97
N SER A 194 4.03 -7.44 36.36
CA SER A 194 5.24 -7.67 35.54
C SER A 194 4.91 -8.27 34.17
N VAL A 195 3.95 -9.21 34.09
CA VAL A 195 3.51 -9.81 32.81
C VAL A 195 2.81 -8.78 31.93
N VAL A 196 1.96 -7.92 32.50
CA VAL A 196 1.28 -6.85 31.76
C VAL A 196 2.28 -5.80 31.29
N VAL A 197 3.17 -5.34 32.17
CA VAL A 197 4.21 -4.36 31.84
C VAL A 197 5.17 -4.91 30.80
N GLY A 198 5.67 -6.14 30.97
CA GLY A 198 6.54 -6.79 29.98
C GLY A 198 5.86 -6.95 28.61
N GLY A 199 4.58 -7.32 28.59
CA GLY A 199 3.79 -7.39 27.37
C GLY A 199 3.60 -6.02 26.70
N LEU A 200 3.28 -4.98 27.46
CA LEU A 200 3.14 -3.60 26.96
C LEU A 200 4.46 -3.04 26.44
N VAL A 201 5.58 -3.29 27.12
CA VAL A 201 6.91 -2.85 26.65
C VAL A 201 7.29 -3.53 25.34
N VAL A 202 7.03 -4.84 25.21
CA VAL A 202 7.27 -5.56 23.94
C VAL A 202 6.35 -5.04 22.84
N ALA A 203 5.06 -4.84 23.14
CA ALA A 203 4.12 -4.27 22.18
C ALA A 203 4.53 -2.85 21.77
N ALA A 204 4.86 -1.98 22.72
CA ALA A 204 5.35 -0.64 22.46
C ALA A 204 6.66 -0.63 21.64
N PHE A 205 7.58 -1.56 21.94
CA PHE A 205 8.82 -1.73 21.17
C PHE A 205 8.53 -2.17 19.72
N LEU A 206 7.62 -3.14 19.52
CA LEU A 206 7.22 -3.57 18.18
C LEU A 206 6.52 -2.42 17.41
N VAL A 207 5.62 -1.70 18.07
CA VAL A 207 4.98 -0.51 17.51
C VAL A 207 6.03 0.57 17.18
N PHE A 208 6.98 0.83 18.08
CA PHE A 208 8.08 1.77 17.83
C PHE A 208 8.97 1.34 16.66
N VAL A 209 9.30 0.04 16.54
CA VAL A 209 10.09 -0.49 15.40
C VAL A 209 9.31 -0.37 14.10
N VAL A 210 8.01 -0.67 14.12
CA VAL A 210 7.16 -0.66 12.91
C VAL A 210 6.75 0.76 12.53
N LEU A 211 6.41 1.63 13.49
CA LEU A 211 5.84 2.94 13.23
C LEU A 211 6.81 4.13 13.43
N GLY A 212 7.91 3.96 14.17
CA GLY A 212 8.67 5.12 14.61
C GLY A 212 10.18 5.12 14.33
N GLY A 213 10.95 4.31 15.00
CA GLY A 213 12.39 4.57 15.08
C GLY A 213 13.23 4.02 13.92
N LEU A 214 12.92 2.81 13.46
CA LEU A 214 13.63 2.18 12.33
C LEU A 214 13.05 2.66 11.00
N SER A 215 11.72 2.88 10.96
CA SER A 215 11.04 3.39 9.78
C SER A 215 11.49 4.81 9.43
N GLU A 216 11.59 5.72 10.40
CA GLU A 216 11.97 7.11 10.12
C GLU A 216 13.39 7.26 9.58
N SER A 217 14.36 6.47 10.10
CA SER A 217 15.71 6.45 9.56
C SER A 217 15.79 5.77 8.20
N LEU A 218 15.01 4.69 7.98
CA LEU A 218 14.91 4.01 6.70
C LEU A 218 14.25 4.91 5.66
N PHE A 219 13.11 5.53 6.00
CA PHE A 219 12.39 6.43 5.09
C PHE A 219 13.19 7.70 4.78
N ARG A 220 13.91 8.29 5.75
CA ARG A 220 14.85 9.40 5.46
C ARG A 220 15.95 8.97 4.50
N SER A 221 16.46 7.75 4.62
CA SER A 221 17.46 7.22 3.69
C SER A 221 16.86 6.97 2.30
N ILE A 222 15.60 6.50 2.22
CA ILE A 222 14.86 6.34 0.97
C ILE A 222 14.65 7.70 0.32
N ASP A 223 14.17 8.71 1.05
CA ASP A 223 13.94 10.06 0.54
C ASP A 223 15.26 10.72 0.06
N ALA A 224 16.34 10.57 0.83
CA ALA A 224 17.66 11.06 0.43
C ALA A 224 18.20 10.38 -0.84
N THR A 225 17.99 9.06 -0.98
CA THR A 225 18.37 8.31 -2.19
C THR A 225 17.50 8.71 -3.37
N ALA A 226 16.19 8.86 -3.15
CA ALA A 226 15.24 9.32 -4.16
C ALA A 226 15.57 10.74 -4.64
N LYS A 227 15.95 11.65 -3.73
CA LYS A 227 16.42 13.00 -4.10
C LYS A 227 17.67 12.97 -4.98
N ILE A 228 18.60 12.04 -4.73
CA ILE A 228 19.78 11.89 -5.60
C ILE A 228 19.37 11.36 -6.98
N ALA A 229 18.46 10.39 -7.05
CA ALA A 229 17.94 9.84 -8.28
C ALA A 229 17.15 10.88 -9.09
N ASP A 230 16.36 11.73 -8.42
CA ASP A 230 15.57 12.80 -9.04
C ASP A 230 16.44 13.85 -9.76
N ARG A 231 17.69 14.02 -9.34
CA ARG A 231 18.66 14.92 -10.00
C ARG A 231 19.32 14.31 -11.24
N GLN A 232 19.18 13.01 -11.48
CA GLN A 232 19.74 12.37 -12.66
C GLN A 232 18.97 12.78 -13.92
N ILE A 233 19.69 13.00 -15.00
CA ILE A 233 19.11 13.29 -16.31
C ILE A 233 19.10 11.99 -17.09
N GLY A 234 17.94 11.59 -17.62
CA GLY A 234 17.85 10.46 -18.54
C GLY A 234 18.60 10.78 -19.85
N ASP A 235 19.29 9.79 -20.39
CA ASP A 235 20.10 9.96 -21.62
C ASP A 235 19.25 10.32 -22.87
N ASP A 236 17.93 10.10 -22.78
CA ASP A 236 16.93 10.30 -23.84
C ASP A 236 16.07 11.56 -23.64
N ILE A 237 16.42 12.45 -22.68
CA ILE A 237 15.64 13.64 -22.37
C ILE A 237 16.45 14.89 -22.71
N GLU A 238 15.99 15.63 -23.71
CA GLU A 238 16.61 16.87 -24.11
C GLU A 238 15.93 18.09 -23.46
N ARG A 239 16.75 19.12 -23.18
CA ARG A 239 16.24 20.39 -22.70
C ARG A 239 15.34 21.05 -23.76
N PRO A 240 14.10 21.46 -23.37
CA PRO A 240 13.21 22.11 -24.34
C PRO A 240 13.78 23.42 -24.88
N THR A 241 13.62 23.61 -26.18
CA THR A 241 14.01 24.85 -26.88
C THR A 241 12.86 25.86 -26.91
N SER A 242 11.64 25.41 -26.73
CA SER A 242 10.45 26.23 -26.74
C SER A 242 10.28 27.02 -25.45
N SER A 243 10.00 28.34 -25.60
CA SER A 243 9.68 29.22 -24.46
C SER A 243 8.36 28.83 -23.73
N LEU A 244 7.54 27.96 -24.32
CA LEU A 244 6.27 27.50 -23.76
C LEU A 244 6.43 26.34 -22.76
N ARG A 245 7.67 25.91 -22.52
CA ARG A 245 7.96 24.78 -21.63
C ARG A 245 8.91 25.19 -20.51
N SER A 246 8.61 24.79 -19.29
CA SER A 246 9.52 24.98 -18.15
C SER A 246 10.88 24.33 -18.40
N GLY A 247 11.95 24.97 -17.92
CA GLY A 247 13.33 24.56 -18.14
C GLY A 247 13.94 25.04 -19.43
N SER A 248 13.20 25.72 -20.35
CA SER A 248 13.74 26.38 -21.54
C SER A 248 14.65 27.57 -21.18
N ALA A 249 15.24 28.23 -22.19
CA ALA A 249 16.13 29.37 -21.96
C ALA A 249 15.37 30.59 -21.39
N GLU A 250 14.10 30.75 -21.75
CA GLU A 250 13.22 31.84 -21.34
C GLU A 250 12.38 31.52 -20.10
N SER A 251 12.41 30.27 -19.63
CA SER A 251 11.67 29.84 -18.43
C SER A 251 12.23 30.49 -17.17
N LEU A 252 11.35 30.86 -16.25
CA LEU A 252 11.70 31.32 -14.90
C LEU A 252 12.14 30.14 -14.00
N ILE A 253 11.80 28.91 -14.39
CA ILE A 253 12.18 27.68 -13.70
C ILE A 253 13.37 27.07 -14.44
N ALA A 254 14.48 26.90 -13.74
CA ALA A 254 15.69 26.35 -14.35
C ALA A 254 15.53 24.84 -14.65
N TRP A 255 16.18 24.36 -15.72
CA TRP A 255 16.17 22.94 -16.11
C TRP A 255 16.65 22.01 -15.00
N GLU A 256 17.64 22.46 -14.24
CA GLU A 256 18.25 21.74 -13.13
C GLU A 256 17.26 21.55 -11.96
N ASP A 257 16.30 22.45 -11.79
CA ASP A 257 15.36 22.50 -10.67
C ASP A 257 14.04 21.75 -10.94
N LEU A 258 13.87 21.22 -12.16
CA LEU A 258 12.67 20.45 -12.54
C LEU A 258 12.60 19.06 -11.88
N GLY A 259 13.75 18.50 -11.47
CA GLY A 259 13.83 17.10 -11.12
C GLY A 259 13.72 16.16 -12.34
N SER A 260 13.93 14.85 -12.16
CA SER A 260 13.90 13.90 -13.27
C SER A 260 12.52 13.84 -13.93
N LYS A 261 11.46 13.83 -13.13
CA LYS A 261 10.08 13.73 -13.62
C LYS A 261 9.58 15.02 -14.28
N GLY A 262 10.01 16.18 -13.79
CA GLY A 262 9.71 17.45 -14.45
C GLY A 262 10.43 17.60 -15.80
N ARG A 263 11.67 17.13 -15.90
CA ARG A 263 12.38 17.06 -17.19
C ARG A 263 11.70 16.13 -18.18
N GLU A 264 11.20 14.99 -17.72
CA GLU A 264 10.41 14.06 -18.52
C GLU A 264 9.09 14.71 -18.99
N PHE A 265 8.37 15.39 -18.09
CA PHE A 265 7.14 16.10 -18.39
C PHE A 265 7.32 17.21 -19.42
N THR A 266 8.40 17.99 -19.34
CA THR A 266 8.64 19.16 -20.22
C THR A 266 9.46 18.83 -21.46
N GLY A 267 10.36 17.85 -21.39
CA GLY A 267 11.28 17.50 -22.48
C GLY A 267 10.70 16.53 -23.51
N LYS A 268 9.66 15.78 -23.14
CA LYS A 268 9.00 14.80 -24.04
C LYS A 268 7.64 15.33 -24.50
N GLY A 269 7.04 14.64 -25.47
CA GLY A 269 5.68 14.87 -25.96
C GLY A 269 5.60 15.12 -27.45
N PRO A 270 4.40 15.20 -28.02
CA PRO A 270 4.21 15.33 -29.44
C PRO A 270 4.72 16.69 -29.95
N THR A 271 5.23 16.68 -31.16
CA THR A 271 5.58 17.89 -31.90
C THR A 271 4.33 18.52 -32.55
N VAL A 272 4.43 19.80 -32.93
CA VAL A 272 3.34 20.48 -33.64
C VAL A 272 3.01 19.78 -34.96
N ASP A 273 4.02 19.18 -35.63
CA ASP A 273 3.83 18.48 -36.90
C ASP A 273 3.05 17.15 -36.66
N GLU A 274 3.37 16.40 -35.63
CA GLU A 274 2.64 15.18 -35.24
C GLU A 274 1.19 15.50 -34.87
N LEU A 275 0.97 16.51 -34.02
CA LEU A 275 -0.38 16.98 -33.67
C LEU A 275 -1.17 17.43 -34.91
N SER A 276 -0.52 18.14 -35.84
CA SER A 276 -1.16 18.59 -37.07
C SER A 276 -1.49 17.44 -38.01
N ALA A 277 -0.58 16.46 -38.14
CA ALA A 277 -0.78 15.29 -38.96
C ALA A 277 -1.94 14.42 -38.43
N PHE A 278 -1.99 14.21 -37.12
CA PHE A 278 -3.06 13.43 -36.49
C PHE A 278 -4.42 14.12 -36.63
N THR A 279 -4.50 15.42 -36.32
CA THR A 279 -5.78 16.14 -36.27
C THR A 279 -6.26 16.64 -37.65
N GLY A 280 -5.38 16.64 -38.65
CA GLY A 280 -5.70 17.16 -39.99
C GLY A 280 -5.88 18.68 -40.04
N ARG A 281 -5.48 19.43 -38.99
CA ARG A 281 -5.57 20.87 -38.87
C ARG A 281 -4.26 21.45 -38.35
N GLN A 282 -4.02 22.74 -38.56
CA GLN A 282 -2.85 23.40 -38.00
C GLN A 282 -2.93 23.37 -36.47
N ALA A 283 -1.93 22.72 -35.85
CA ALA A 283 -1.83 22.62 -34.41
C ALA A 283 -1.02 23.77 -33.80
N MET A 284 -1.19 23.98 -32.52
CA MET A 284 -0.35 24.85 -31.68
C MET A 284 0.64 24.00 -30.88
N GLU A 285 1.68 24.63 -30.38
CA GLU A 285 2.55 23.95 -29.41
C GLU A 285 1.89 23.95 -28.03
N PRO A 286 1.75 22.79 -27.34
CA PRO A 286 1.19 22.73 -25.99
C PRO A 286 2.09 23.46 -24.98
N ILE A 287 1.47 24.13 -24.01
CA ILE A 287 2.17 24.72 -22.87
C ILE A 287 2.34 23.66 -21.78
N ARG A 288 3.58 23.44 -21.31
CA ARG A 288 3.90 22.51 -20.21
C ARG A 288 4.70 23.20 -19.13
N ILE A 289 4.07 23.45 -17.99
CA ILE A 289 4.68 24.10 -16.83
C ILE A 289 4.86 23.05 -15.72
N TYR A 290 6.08 22.95 -15.22
CA TYR A 290 6.40 22.05 -14.12
C TYR A 290 7.37 22.73 -13.15
N ALA A 291 7.07 22.66 -11.85
CA ALA A 291 7.99 23.09 -10.80
C ALA A 291 8.42 21.90 -9.94
N GLY A 292 9.71 21.63 -9.96
CA GLY A 292 10.32 20.65 -9.05
C GLY A 292 10.43 21.19 -7.62
N LEU A 293 10.74 20.30 -6.67
CA LEU A 293 10.91 20.69 -5.26
C LEU A 293 12.09 21.64 -5.02
N ASP A 294 13.11 21.62 -5.89
CA ASP A 294 14.29 22.48 -5.78
C ASP A 294 14.07 23.84 -6.46
N ALA A 295 12.90 24.11 -7.11
CA ALA A 295 12.61 25.36 -7.83
C ALA A 295 12.42 26.57 -6.89
N ALA A 296 11.96 26.37 -5.65
CA ALA A 296 11.90 27.40 -4.62
C ALA A 296 11.95 26.79 -3.22
N ASN A 297 12.13 27.64 -2.19
CA ASN A 297 12.34 27.18 -0.81
C ASN A 297 11.05 26.82 -0.07
N SER A 298 9.91 27.36 -0.50
CA SER A 298 8.59 27.10 0.11
C SER A 298 7.57 26.71 -0.96
N LEU A 299 6.43 26.18 -0.52
CA LEU A 299 5.31 25.88 -1.42
C LEU A 299 4.77 27.19 -2.04
N ASP A 300 4.53 28.21 -1.25
CA ASP A 300 3.99 29.49 -1.70
C ASP A 300 4.89 30.10 -2.80
N GLU A 301 6.21 30.15 -2.58
CA GLU A 301 7.16 30.62 -3.59
C GLU A 301 7.13 29.77 -4.88
N ARG A 302 6.92 28.44 -4.78
CA ARG A 302 6.78 27.58 -5.97
C ARG A 302 5.49 27.86 -6.71
N ILE A 303 4.38 28.05 -6.00
CA ILE A 303 3.09 28.40 -6.62
C ILE A 303 3.19 29.76 -7.31
N ASP A 304 3.74 30.77 -6.65
CA ASP A 304 3.96 32.09 -7.25
C ASP A 304 4.80 32.01 -8.52
N LEU A 305 5.87 31.20 -8.52
CA LEU A 305 6.74 31.00 -9.66
C LEU A 305 6.01 30.30 -10.82
N VAL A 306 5.19 29.29 -10.52
CA VAL A 306 4.36 28.60 -11.50
C VAL A 306 3.32 29.52 -12.11
N MET A 307 2.66 30.35 -11.30
CA MET A 307 1.66 31.32 -11.79
C MET A 307 2.31 32.37 -12.70
N GLN A 308 3.51 32.84 -12.38
CA GLN A 308 4.28 33.72 -13.26
C GLN A 308 4.65 33.05 -14.59
N GLU A 309 5.00 31.75 -14.58
CA GLU A 309 5.24 30.96 -15.80
C GLU A 309 3.97 30.78 -16.63
N LEU A 310 2.83 30.50 -16.00
CA LEU A 310 1.55 30.41 -16.71
C LEU A 310 1.16 31.74 -17.38
N ASP A 311 1.31 32.87 -16.68
CA ASP A 311 1.07 34.19 -17.25
C ASP A 311 2.09 34.50 -18.37
N ARG A 312 3.39 34.22 -18.19
CA ARG A 312 4.44 34.46 -19.19
C ARG A 312 4.19 33.72 -20.51
N THR A 313 3.71 32.47 -20.40
CA THR A 313 3.48 31.57 -21.55
C THR A 313 2.15 31.81 -22.23
N GLY A 314 1.26 32.64 -21.68
CA GLY A 314 -0.11 32.85 -22.17
C GLY A 314 -1.01 31.61 -21.94
N ALA A 315 -0.79 30.89 -20.85
CA ALA A 315 -1.54 29.67 -20.54
C ALA A 315 -3.05 29.92 -20.42
N PHE A 316 -3.44 31.06 -19.88
CA PHE A 316 -4.84 31.47 -19.72
C PHE A 316 -5.52 31.98 -20.99
N GLU A 317 -4.77 32.07 -22.09
CA GLU A 317 -5.30 32.37 -23.44
C GLU A 317 -5.60 31.10 -24.25
N ARG A 318 -5.29 29.92 -23.69
CA ARG A 318 -5.61 28.61 -24.27
C ARG A 318 -7.06 28.24 -24.04
N SER A 319 -7.60 27.37 -24.89
CA SER A 319 -8.97 26.84 -24.69
C SER A 319 -9.15 26.06 -23.41
N VAL A 320 -8.07 25.40 -22.93
CA VAL A 320 -8.09 24.52 -21.76
C VAL A 320 -6.84 24.68 -20.92
N VAL A 321 -7.04 24.69 -19.59
CA VAL A 321 -5.95 24.56 -18.60
C VAL A 321 -6.20 23.29 -17.79
N ILE A 322 -5.21 22.41 -17.69
CA ILE A 322 -5.27 21.21 -16.85
C ILE A 322 -4.26 21.32 -15.71
N VAL A 323 -4.73 21.20 -14.48
CA VAL A 323 -3.87 21.00 -13.31
C VAL A 323 -3.65 19.51 -13.12
N GLN A 324 -2.43 19.07 -13.34
CA GLN A 324 -2.00 17.69 -13.17
C GLN A 324 -1.36 17.53 -11.80
N THR A 325 -1.99 16.78 -10.90
CA THR A 325 -1.38 16.46 -9.61
C THR A 325 -0.54 15.20 -9.77
N PRO A 326 0.78 15.30 -9.62
CA PRO A 326 1.68 14.16 -9.84
C PRO A 326 1.53 13.10 -8.75
N SER A 327 2.08 11.92 -9.00
CA SER A 327 2.25 10.87 -7.99
C SER A 327 3.32 11.28 -6.95
N GLY A 328 3.54 10.44 -5.92
CA GLY A 328 4.43 10.77 -4.81
C GLY A 328 5.87 11.17 -5.17
N ASN A 329 6.40 10.66 -6.29
CA ASN A 329 7.74 10.98 -6.80
C ASN A 329 7.77 12.13 -7.82
N GLY A 330 6.64 12.80 -8.05
CA GLY A 330 6.54 13.88 -9.03
C GLY A 330 6.14 13.42 -10.45
N GLU A 331 5.85 12.14 -10.66
CA GLU A 331 5.50 11.61 -11.97
C GLU A 331 4.07 11.95 -12.38
N VAL A 332 3.91 12.42 -13.61
CA VAL A 332 2.63 12.50 -14.32
C VAL A 332 2.72 11.56 -15.51
N GLY A 333 1.78 10.63 -15.63
CA GLY A 333 1.80 9.62 -16.68
C GLY A 333 1.84 10.24 -18.09
N ALA A 334 2.69 9.71 -18.98
CA ALA A 334 2.87 10.27 -20.32
C ALA A 334 1.55 10.35 -21.11
N VAL A 335 0.74 9.29 -21.09
CA VAL A 335 -0.57 9.26 -21.77
C VAL A 335 -1.53 10.27 -21.17
N ASN A 336 -1.49 10.47 -19.84
CA ASN A 336 -2.32 11.45 -19.14
C ASN A 336 -2.03 12.90 -19.61
N VAL A 337 -0.77 13.20 -19.94
CA VAL A 337 -0.36 14.51 -20.47
C VAL A 337 -0.61 14.62 -21.97
N THR A 338 -0.26 13.58 -22.73
CA THR A 338 -0.22 13.64 -24.19
C THR A 338 -1.61 13.54 -24.83
N ALA A 339 -2.52 12.73 -24.28
CA ALA A 339 -3.85 12.55 -24.87
C ALA A 339 -4.65 13.86 -25.01
N PRO A 340 -4.74 14.74 -23.98
CA PRO A 340 -5.39 16.03 -24.10
C PRO A 340 -4.78 16.94 -25.17
N GLU A 341 -3.46 16.86 -25.38
CA GLU A 341 -2.78 17.69 -26.39
C GLU A 341 -3.20 17.34 -27.81
N TYR A 342 -3.38 16.06 -28.11
CA TYR A 342 -3.95 15.61 -29.37
C TYR A 342 -5.41 16.04 -29.52
N MET A 343 -6.22 15.92 -28.47
CA MET A 343 -7.65 16.25 -28.47
C MET A 343 -7.90 17.72 -28.77
N PHE A 344 -7.01 18.60 -28.32
CA PHE A 344 -7.10 20.06 -28.55
C PHE A 344 -6.14 20.58 -29.64
N ALA A 345 -5.45 19.70 -30.37
CA ALA A 345 -4.44 20.10 -31.35
C ALA A 345 -3.42 21.08 -30.75
N GLY A 346 -3.01 20.87 -29.50
CA GLY A 346 -2.05 21.70 -28.80
C GLY A 346 -2.59 23.02 -28.22
N ASP A 347 -3.88 23.35 -28.40
CA ASP A 347 -4.50 24.53 -27.77
C ASP A 347 -4.85 24.29 -26.31
N ILE A 348 -3.81 24.00 -25.51
CA ILE A 348 -3.91 23.58 -24.12
C ILE A 348 -2.68 24.03 -23.31
N ALA A 349 -2.89 24.28 -22.03
CA ALA A 349 -1.83 24.43 -21.05
C ALA A 349 -1.97 23.37 -19.95
N GLN A 350 -0.87 22.76 -19.56
CA GLN A 350 -0.81 21.79 -18.48
C GLN A 350 0.23 22.22 -17.45
N VAL A 351 -0.14 22.07 -16.17
CA VAL A 351 0.69 22.48 -15.05
C VAL A 351 0.77 21.39 -13.99
N ALA A 352 1.98 21.15 -13.47
CA ALA A 352 2.21 20.24 -12.37
C ALA A 352 3.24 20.78 -11.37
N VAL A 353 3.08 20.47 -10.09
CA VAL A 353 3.98 20.88 -9.00
C VAL A 353 4.40 19.67 -8.18
N GLN A 354 5.69 19.42 -8.09
CA GLN A 354 6.24 18.30 -7.34
C GLN A 354 6.13 18.53 -5.83
N TYR A 355 5.76 17.48 -5.06
CA TYR A 355 5.65 17.54 -3.60
C TYR A 355 6.49 16.46 -2.86
N GLY A 356 7.07 15.49 -3.56
CA GLY A 356 7.92 14.45 -3.00
C GLY A 356 8.98 13.96 -3.99
N TYR A 357 9.98 13.26 -3.48
CA TYR A 357 11.02 12.61 -4.30
C TYR A 357 10.80 11.10 -4.40
N ALA A 358 10.18 10.51 -3.37
CA ALA A 358 10.01 9.06 -3.25
C ALA A 358 8.69 8.60 -3.86
N GLY A 359 8.59 7.29 -4.14
CA GLY A 359 7.32 6.70 -4.62
C GLY A 359 6.16 6.92 -3.64
N SER A 360 4.93 6.80 -4.14
CA SER A 360 3.69 7.21 -3.44
C SER A 360 3.59 6.71 -2.00
N PHE A 361 3.86 5.43 -1.73
CA PHE A 361 3.80 4.88 -0.37
C PHE A 361 4.82 5.54 0.59
N ALA A 362 6.06 5.71 0.14
CA ALA A 362 7.10 6.33 0.96
C ALA A 362 6.78 7.81 1.22
N THR A 363 6.32 8.54 0.20
CA THR A 363 5.93 9.96 0.33
C THR A 363 4.73 10.12 1.27
N MET A 364 3.71 9.27 1.18
CA MET A 364 2.58 9.28 2.10
C MET A 364 3.00 9.11 3.57
N VAL A 365 4.02 8.27 3.83
CA VAL A 365 4.53 8.04 5.20
C VAL A 365 5.47 9.14 5.67
N THR A 366 6.36 9.65 4.79
CA THR A 366 7.40 10.62 5.17
C THR A 366 6.95 12.06 5.15
N LYS A 367 6.00 12.39 4.27
CA LYS A 367 5.46 13.75 4.06
C LYS A 367 3.93 13.71 3.99
N PRO A 368 3.25 13.26 5.07
CA PRO A 368 1.79 13.18 5.06
C PRO A 368 1.18 14.56 4.79
N GLY A 369 0.21 14.63 3.89
CA GLY A 369 -0.48 15.86 3.52
C GLY A 369 0.22 16.75 2.51
N ALA A 370 1.53 16.56 2.22
CA ALA A 370 2.25 17.45 1.30
C ALA A 370 1.64 17.48 -0.12
N GLY A 371 1.10 16.36 -0.59
CA GLY A 371 0.36 16.30 -1.86
C GLY A 371 -0.92 17.13 -1.80
N ASN A 372 -1.70 16.96 -0.74
CA ASN A 372 -2.97 17.68 -0.53
C ASN A 372 -2.74 19.19 -0.49
N ASP A 373 -1.78 19.65 0.33
CA ASP A 373 -1.44 21.08 0.43
C ASP A 373 -1.00 21.64 -0.92
N THR A 374 -0.21 20.87 -1.70
CA THR A 374 0.28 21.31 -3.01
C THR A 374 -0.83 21.35 -4.05
N ALA A 375 -1.69 20.32 -4.10
CA ALA A 375 -2.81 20.29 -5.03
C ALA A 375 -3.80 21.42 -4.76
N ALA A 376 -4.20 21.62 -3.51
CA ALA A 376 -5.08 22.71 -3.11
C ALA A 376 -4.51 24.07 -3.52
N ALA A 377 -3.23 24.34 -3.19
CA ALA A 377 -2.59 25.63 -3.48
C ALA A 377 -2.55 25.95 -4.99
N ILE A 378 -2.23 24.98 -5.86
CA ILE A 378 -2.17 25.23 -7.30
C ILE A 378 -3.57 25.28 -7.94
N ILE A 379 -4.51 24.46 -7.49
CA ILE A 379 -5.89 24.48 -7.99
C ILE A 379 -6.55 25.82 -7.64
N ASP A 380 -6.45 26.27 -6.38
CA ASP A 380 -6.96 27.55 -5.93
C ASP A 380 -6.35 28.70 -6.74
N ALA A 381 -5.02 28.72 -6.88
CA ALA A 381 -4.33 29.80 -7.61
C ALA A 381 -4.76 29.89 -9.09
N VAL A 382 -4.94 28.72 -9.75
CA VAL A 382 -5.38 28.67 -11.16
C VAL A 382 -6.84 29.07 -11.29
N THR A 383 -7.73 28.56 -10.44
CA THR A 383 -9.17 28.86 -10.49
C THR A 383 -9.45 30.32 -10.12
N ASP A 384 -8.77 30.88 -9.13
CA ASP A 384 -8.85 32.30 -8.78
C ASP A 384 -8.38 33.20 -9.91
N ARG A 385 -7.27 32.82 -10.59
CA ARG A 385 -6.76 33.55 -11.74
C ARG A 385 -7.73 33.55 -12.91
N VAL A 386 -8.34 32.39 -13.20
CA VAL A 386 -9.36 32.25 -14.24
C VAL A 386 -10.64 33.04 -13.89
N ALA A 387 -11.09 32.97 -12.64
CA ALA A 387 -12.25 33.72 -12.16
C ALA A 387 -12.10 35.24 -12.31
N ALA A 388 -10.86 35.76 -12.22
CA ALA A 388 -10.53 37.16 -12.41
C ALA A 388 -10.56 37.62 -13.89
N LEU A 389 -10.62 36.69 -14.86
CA LEU A 389 -10.72 37.01 -16.29
C LEU A 389 -12.17 37.39 -16.68
N PRO A 390 -12.37 38.15 -17.74
CA PRO A 390 -13.69 38.33 -18.36
C PRO A 390 -14.29 36.96 -18.72
N GLU A 391 -15.58 36.79 -18.54
CA GLU A 391 -16.26 35.49 -18.68
C GLU A 391 -16.05 34.85 -20.08
N ASP A 392 -16.04 35.70 -21.12
CA ASP A 392 -15.83 35.29 -22.52
C ASP A 392 -14.37 34.95 -22.86
N ALA A 393 -13.43 35.27 -21.97
CA ALA A 393 -11.99 34.98 -22.12
C ALA A 393 -11.48 33.88 -21.19
N ARG A 394 -12.37 33.22 -20.45
CA ARG A 394 -11.99 32.16 -19.48
C ARG A 394 -11.73 30.84 -20.21
N PRO A 395 -10.52 30.24 -20.02
CA PRO A 395 -10.32 28.85 -20.41
C PRO A 395 -11.17 27.92 -19.54
N ARG A 396 -11.49 26.75 -20.07
CA ARG A 396 -12.02 25.66 -19.22
C ARG A 396 -10.91 25.11 -18.34
N VAL A 397 -11.22 24.86 -17.07
CA VAL A 397 -10.26 24.33 -16.08
C VAL A 397 -10.61 22.90 -15.74
N PHE A 398 -9.64 22.01 -15.90
CA PHE A 398 -9.77 20.61 -15.53
C PHE A 398 -8.67 20.21 -14.53
N VAL A 399 -8.95 19.18 -13.72
CA VAL A 399 -7.99 18.63 -12.80
C VAL A 399 -7.80 17.14 -13.04
N ALA A 400 -6.61 16.65 -12.83
CA ALA A 400 -6.35 15.21 -12.89
C ALA A 400 -5.27 14.79 -11.88
N GLY A 401 -5.36 13.55 -11.43
CA GLY A 401 -4.35 12.96 -10.57
C GLY A 401 -4.30 11.45 -10.72
N GLU A 402 -3.10 10.88 -10.54
CA GLU A 402 -2.87 9.46 -10.60
C GLU A 402 -2.37 8.94 -9.25
N SER A 403 -2.97 7.85 -8.75
CA SER A 403 -2.58 7.23 -7.48
C SER A 403 -2.68 8.22 -6.30
N LEU A 404 -1.56 8.50 -5.61
CA LEU A 404 -1.51 9.52 -4.56
C LEU A 404 -1.86 10.92 -5.09
N GLY A 405 -1.62 11.18 -6.38
CA GLY A 405 -2.07 12.40 -7.04
C GLY A 405 -3.59 12.51 -7.12
N SER A 406 -4.32 11.42 -7.35
CA SER A 406 -5.79 11.44 -7.35
C SER A 406 -6.36 11.76 -5.95
N LEU A 407 -5.74 11.20 -4.90
CA LEU A 407 -6.08 11.54 -3.52
C LEU A 407 -5.83 13.03 -3.24
N ALA A 408 -4.67 13.53 -3.64
CA ALA A 408 -4.30 14.93 -3.42
C ALA A 408 -5.24 15.90 -4.17
N THR A 409 -5.56 15.60 -5.44
CA THR A 409 -6.52 16.38 -6.23
C THR A 409 -7.89 16.39 -5.56
N GLU A 410 -8.42 15.23 -5.18
CA GLU A 410 -9.73 15.10 -4.57
C GLU A 410 -9.82 15.80 -3.21
N SER A 411 -8.74 15.76 -2.42
CA SER A 411 -8.66 16.42 -1.12
C SER A 411 -8.70 17.95 -1.17
N SER A 412 -8.63 18.54 -2.37
CA SER A 412 -8.78 19.99 -2.58
C SER A 412 -10.23 20.44 -2.58
N PHE A 413 -11.18 19.54 -2.49
CA PHE A 413 -12.61 19.82 -2.57
C PHE A 413 -13.36 19.25 -1.37
N ASP A 414 -14.39 19.94 -0.90
CA ASP A 414 -15.22 19.50 0.22
C ASP A 414 -16.18 18.34 -0.15
N GLY A 415 -16.35 18.04 -1.43
CA GLY A 415 -17.22 16.98 -1.95
C GLY A 415 -17.42 17.06 -3.46
N LEU A 416 -18.22 16.15 -4.00
CA LEU A 416 -18.49 16.08 -5.45
C LEU A 416 -19.14 17.38 -5.99
N ASP A 417 -20.07 17.95 -5.24
CA ASP A 417 -20.75 19.19 -5.63
C ASP A 417 -19.79 20.38 -5.68
N ASP A 418 -18.87 20.47 -4.72
CA ASP A 418 -17.84 21.51 -4.68
C ASP A 418 -16.85 21.34 -5.84
N LEU A 419 -16.41 20.12 -6.12
CA LEU A 419 -15.54 19.81 -7.24
C LEU A 419 -16.14 20.32 -8.55
N VAL A 420 -17.38 19.95 -8.87
CA VAL A 420 -18.02 20.37 -10.13
C VAL A 420 -18.48 21.83 -10.13
N ALA A 421 -18.59 22.47 -8.98
CA ALA A 421 -18.80 23.91 -8.90
C ALA A 421 -17.53 24.70 -9.24
N THR A 422 -16.35 24.17 -8.86
CA THR A 422 -15.06 24.83 -8.92
C THR A 422 -14.38 24.62 -10.29
N VAL A 423 -14.43 23.40 -10.86
CA VAL A 423 -13.76 23.06 -12.13
C VAL A 423 -14.74 22.50 -13.17
N ASP A 424 -14.34 22.48 -14.45
CA ASP A 424 -15.18 22.02 -15.55
C ASP A 424 -15.21 20.48 -15.69
N GLY A 425 -14.31 19.77 -14.98
CA GLY A 425 -14.31 18.33 -14.89
C GLY A 425 -13.01 17.78 -14.30
N ALA A 426 -13.02 16.47 -14.00
CA ALA A 426 -11.92 15.81 -13.33
C ALA A 426 -11.68 14.39 -13.83
N LEU A 427 -10.40 14.00 -13.93
CA LEU A 427 -9.99 12.62 -14.21
C LEU A 427 -9.15 12.07 -13.07
N MET A 428 -9.71 11.13 -12.31
CA MET A 428 -9.05 10.45 -11.19
C MET A 428 -8.60 9.06 -11.64
N ILE A 429 -7.29 8.83 -11.69
CA ILE A 429 -6.70 7.60 -12.20
C ILE A 429 -6.14 6.79 -11.04
N GLY A 430 -6.59 5.55 -10.88
CA GLY A 430 -6.13 4.68 -9.81
C GLY A 430 -6.34 5.28 -8.42
N PRO A 431 -7.58 5.63 -8.05
CA PRO A 431 -7.87 6.22 -6.75
C PRO A 431 -7.50 5.27 -5.63
N THR A 432 -7.09 5.82 -4.49
CA THR A 432 -6.75 5.05 -3.29
C THR A 432 -7.98 4.85 -2.40
N LEU A 433 -7.86 3.95 -1.42
CA LEU A 433 -8.92 3.80 -0.39
C LEU A 433 -9.18 5.08 0.44
N PHE A 434 -8.24 6.06 0.41
CA PHE A 434 -8.34 7.30 1.18
C PHE A 434 -9.04 8.43 0.43
N ASN A 435 -9.45 8.22 -0.82
CA ASN A 435 -10.21 9.16 -1.62
C ASN A 435 -11.63 9.30 -1.04
N GLU A 436 -11.91 10.41 -0.35
CA GLU A 436 -13.15 10.61 0.42
C GLU A 436 -14.36 10.77 -0.50
N ILE A 437 -14.28 11.59 -1.57
CA ILE A 437 -15.38 11.78 -2.55
C ILE A 437 -15.72 10.45 -3.22
N ARG A 438 -14.68 9.71 -3.69
CA ARG A 438 -14.88 8.35 -4.23
C ARG A 438 -15.63 7.44 -3.25
N ASN A 439 -15.21 7.43 -1.99
CA ASN A 439 -15.80 6.57 -0.98
C ASN A 439 -17.23 6.97 -0.67
N ASP A 440 -17.54 8.27 -0.68
CA ASP A 440 -18.90 8.78 -0.52
C ASP A 440 -19.80 8.39 -1.70
N VAL A 441 -19.29 8.44 -2.95
CA VAL A 441 -20.01 7.93 -4.13
C VAL A 441 -20.29 6.44 -3.99
N ILE A 442 -19.30 5.63 -3.58
CA ILE A 442 -19.48 4.19 -3.37
C ILE A 442 -20.50 3.91 -2.26
N ALA A 443 -20.45 4.65 -1.16
CA ALA A 443 -21.35 4.46 -0.02
C ALA A 443 -22.81 4.83 -0.33
N ASN A 444 -23.00 5.82 -1.20
CA ASN A 444 -24.34 6.34 -1.57
C ASN A 444 -24.78 5.89 -2.98
N ARG A 445 -24.12 4.91 -3.57
CA ARG A 445 -24.44 4.40 -4.91
C ARG A 445 -25.87 3.89 -5.04
N ASP A 446 -26.42 4.01 -6.22
CA ASP A 446 -27.76 3.53 -6.55
C ASP A 446 -27.88 2.02 -6.32
N ASP A 447 -29.04 1.58 -5.83
CA ASP A 447 -29.33 0.19 -5.53
C ASP A 447 -29.08 -0.72 -6.74
N GLY A 448 -28.28 -1.77 -6.53
CA GLY A 448 -27.96 -2.77 -7.56
C GLY A 448 -26.72 -2.47 -8.39
N SER A 449 -26.09 -1.30 -8.23
CA SER A 449 -24.78 -1.06 -8.83
C SER A 449 -23.66 -1.72 -8.01
N PRO A 450 -22.66 -2.38 -8.66
CA PRO A 450 -21.59 -3.04 -7.92
C PRO A 450 -20.58 -2.01 -7.36
N VAL A 451 -19.89 -2.38 -6.30
CA VAL A 451 -18.91 -1.51 -5.62
C VAL A 451 -17.74 -1.07 -6.53
N TRP A 452 -17.37 -1.91 -7.48
CA TRP A 452 -16.28 -1.63 -8.42
C TRP A 452 -16.69 -0.74 -9.61
N LEU A 453 -18.01 -0.67 -9.89
CA LEU A 453 -18.60 0.17 -10.93
C LEU A 453 -19.86 0.86 -10.35
N PRO A 454 -19.69 1.73 -9.33
CA PRO A 454 -20.80 2.39 -8.67
C PRO A 454 -21.46 3.40 -9.59
N VAL A 455 -22.78 3.48 -9.52
CA VAL A 455 -23.61 4.51 -10.15
C VAL A 455 -24.16 5.38 -9.03
N LEU A 456 -24.12 6.68 -9.18
CA LEU A 456 -24.71 7.67 -8.29
C LEU A 456 -25.57 8.62 -9.12
N ASP A 457 -26.81 8.84 -8.69
CA ASP A 457 -27.76 9.74 -9.37
C ASP A 457 -27.84 9.51 -10.88
N ASP A 458 -28.08 8.24 -11.27
CA ASP A 458 -28.13 7.80 -12.68
C ASP A 458 -26.85 8.13 -13.50
N GLY A 459 -25.71 8.35 -12.86
CA GLY A 459 -24.42 8.64 -13.51
C GLY A 459 -24.36 9.98 -14.24
N THR A 460 -25.15 10.96 -13.79
CA THR A 460 -25.27 12.27 -14.45
C THR A 460 -24.04 13.17 -14.28
N VAL A 461 -23.23 12.94 -13.24
CA VAL A 461 -22.02 13.72 -12.93
C VAL A 461 -20.78 12.85 -12.92
N VAL A 462 -20.79 11.77 -12.14
CA VAL A 462 -19.63 10.91 -11.90
C VAL A 462 -19.84 9.53 -12.49
N ARG A 463 -18.81 9.03 -13.20
CA ARG A 463 -18.77 7.65 -13.72
C ARG A 463 -17.46 6.98 -13.38
N PHE A 464 -17.54 5.68 -13.14
CA PHE A 464 -16.41 4.81 -12.95
C PHE A 464 -16.18 3.95 -14.19
N ALA A 465 -14.93 3.64 -14.48
CA ALA A 465 -14.61 2.75 -15.59
C ALA A 465 -13.36 1.93 -15.31
N GLN A 466 -13.43 0.65 -15.63
CA GLN A 466 -12.27 -0.20 -15.83
C GLN A 466 -12.00 -0.32 -17.34
N ASP A 467 -13.04 -0.57 -18.12
CA ASP A 467 -13.00 -0.63 -19.57
C ASP A 467 -13.67 0.59 -20.20
N PRO A 468 -13.30 0.99 -21.44
CA PRO A 468 -13.92 2.12 -22.13
C PRO A 468 -15.45 2.05 -22.20
N ALA A 469 -16.01 0.84 -22.38
CA ALA A 469 -17.46 0.63 -22.46
C ALA A 469 -18.21 0.87 -21.13
N ASP A 470 -17.47 0.98 -20.01
CA ASP A 470 -18.08 1.31 -18.71
C ASP A 470 -18.46 2.80 -18.63
N LEU A 471 -17.80 3.66 -19.41
CA LEU A 471 -18.14 5.09 -19.50
C LEU A 471 -19.54 5.33 -20.10
N ASP A 472 -20.08 4.37 -20.84
CA ASP A 472 -21.43 4.41 -21.40
C ASP A 472 -22.50 3.91 -20.41
N LYS A 473 -22.12 3.56 -19.19
CA LYS A 473 -22.99 3.05 -18.12
C LYS A 473 -23.13 4.05 -16.98
N PRO A 474 -24.36 4.27 -16.49
CA PRO A 474 -25.64 3.79 -17.06
C PRO A 474 -25.94 4.47 -18.41
N ALA A 475 -26.81 3.84 -19.20
CA ALA A 475 -27.31 4.46 -20.43
C ALA A 475 -28.26 5.61 -20.07
N GLY A 476 -27.73 6.82 -20.03
CA GLY A 476 -28.48 8.02 -19.63
C GLY A 476 -27.71 9.28 -19.97
N ASP A 477 -28.34 10.43 -19.78
CA ASP A 477 -27.70 11.73 -20.03
C ASP A 477 -26.53 11.94 -19.05
N TRP A 478 -25.39 12.35 -19.60
CA TRP A 478 -24.23 12.73 -18.81
C TRP A 478 -24.04 14.24 -18.96
N GLY A 479 -24.02 14.94 -17.85
CA GLY A 479 -23.95 16.40 -17.83
C GLY A 479 -22.70 16.98 -18.50
N ASP A 480 -22.64 18.32 -18.54
CA ASP A 480 -21.52 19.05 -19.16
C ASP A 480 -20.25 18.99 -18.29
N ARG A 481 -20.40 18.93 -16.95
CA ARG A 481 -19.29 18.80 -16.00
C ARG A 481 -19.18 17.35 -15.56
N ARG A 482 -18.06 16.72 -15.89
CA ARG A 482 -17.88 15.27 -15.75
C ARG A 482 -16.71 14.92 -14.87
N VAL A 483 -16.94 14.01 -13.96
CA VAL A 483 -15.90 13.39 -13.13
C VAL A 483 -15.79 11.92 -13.52
N VAL A 484 -14.58 11.48 -13.85
CA VAL A 484 -14.30 10.09 -14.18
C VAL A 484 -13.31 9.51 -13.19
N TYR A 485 -13.66 8.36 -12.62
CA TYR A 485 -12.74 7.51 -11.89
C TYR A 485 -12.36 6.31 -12.75
N LEU A 486 -11.09 6.24 -13.16
CA LEU A 486 -10.54 5.03 -13.74
C LEU A 486 -10.05 4.12 -12.61
N SER A 487 -10.73 2.99 -12.40
CA SER A 487 -10.48 2.09 -11.27
C SER A 487 -10.61 0.64 -11.70
N ASN A 488 -9.51 -0.12 -11.66
CA ASN A 488 -9.55 -1.55 -11.91
C ASN A 488 -10.09 -2.29 -10.68
N ALA A 489 -10.99 -3.25 -10.88
CA ALA A 489 -11.57 -4.01 -9.78
C ALA A 489 -10.53 -4.87 -9.04
N SER A 490 -9.44 -5.26 -9.71
CA SER A 490 -8.31 -5.98 -9.12
C SER A 490 -7.27 -5.09 -8.45
N ASP A 491 -7.46 -3.76 -8.40
CA ASP A 491 -6.46 -2.85 -7.84
C ASP A 491 -6.40 -2.91 -6.30
N PRO A 492 -5.34 -3.48 -5.69
CA PRO A 492 -5.25 -3.56 -4.24
C PRO A 492 -5.09 -2.19 -3.57
N VAL A 493 -4.64 -1.15 -4.29
CA VAL A 493 -4.50 0.22 -3.76
C VAL A 493 -5.87 0.84 -3.51
N ALA A 494 -6.84 0.53 -4.37
CA ALA A 494 -8.21 1.01 -4.25
C ALA A 494 -9.01 0.30 -3.15
N TRP A 495 -8.64 -0.95 -2.79
CA TRP A 495 -9.48 -1.82 -1.95
C TRP A 495 -8.88 -2.22 -0.62
N PHE A 496 -7.56 -2.06 -0.43
CA PHE A 496 -6.95 -2.47 0.82
C PHE A 496 -7.41 -1.58 1.98
N GLU A 497 -8.01 -2.20 2.98
CA GLU A 497 -8.33 -1.55 4.26
C GLU A 497 -8.00 -2.49 5.44
N PRO A 498 -7.60 -1.94 6.60
CA PRO A 498 -7.28 -2.76 7.77
C PRO A 498 -8.44 -3.64 8.25
N SER A 499 -9.67 -3.25 8.00
CA SER A 499 -10.90 -3.96 8.40
C SER A 499 -11.00 -5.35 7.75
N ILE A 500 -10.35 -5.58 6.59
CA ILE A 500 -10.27 -6.90 5.92
C ILE A 500 -9.76 -8.00 6.87
N ALA A 501 -8.99 -7.63 7.89
CA ALA A 501 -8.53 -8.60 8.88
C ALA A 501 -9.68 -9.29 9.66
N TRP A 502 -10.85 -8.64 9.79
CA TRP A 502 -11.99 -9.14 10.59
C TRP A 502 -13.38 -8.93 9.95
N ARG A 503 -13.46 -8.27 8.78
CA ARG A 503 -14.71 -8.06 8.01
C ARG A 503 -14.48 -8.45 6.56
N PRO A 504 -15.45 -9.10 5.90
CA PRO A 504 -15.38 -9.32 4.45
C PRO A 504 -15.42 -7.97 3.73
N PRO A 505 -14.55 -7.77 2.72
CA PRO A 505 -14.57 -6.56 1.92
C PRO A 505 -15.66 -6.62 0.85
N GLU A 506 -16.28 -5.48 0.55
CA GLU A 506 -17.39 -5.37 -0.43
C GLU A 506 -16.98 -5.73 -1.87
N PHE A 507 -15.70 -5.61 -2.23
CA PHE A 507 -15.24 -6.00 -3.57
C PHE A 507 -15.35 -7.51 -3.86
N LEU A 508 -15.68 -8.32 -2.85
CA LEU A 508 -16.01 -9.73 -3.01
C LEU A 508 -17.52 -10.00 -3.16
N ASP A 509 -18.36 -8.97 -3.07
CA ASP A 509 -19.79 -9.10 -3.28
C ASP A 509 -20.10 -9.22 -4.79
N ASP A 510 -21.16 -9.94 -5.13
CA ASP A 510 -21.59 -10.13 -6.52
C ASP A 510 -22.51 -8.96 -7.01
N PRO A 511 -22.35 -8.54 -8.24
CA PRO A 511 -21.41 -9.01 -9.27
C PRO A 511 -20.00 -8.49 -9.04
N ARG A 512 -19.04 -9.41 -9.01
CA ARG A 512 -17.62 -9.08 -8.88
C ARG A 512 -17.08 -8.37 -10.12
N GLY A 513 -15.98 -7.64 -9.92
CA GLY A 513 -15.26 -7.06 -11.04
C GLY A 513 -14.70 -8.12 -12.00
N PRO A 514 -14.57 -7.78 -13.30
CA PRO A 514 -14.24 -8.74 -14.35
C PRO A 514 -12.89 -9.41 -14.18
N ASP A 515 -11.94 -8.77 -13.48
CA ASP A 515 -10.59 -9.26 -13.23
C ASP A 515 -10.35 -9.71 -11.78
N VAL A 516 -11.40 -9.83 -10.97
CA VAL A 516 -11.36 -10.44 -9.63
C VAL A 516 -11.71 -11.92 -9.74
N SER A 517 -10.82 -12.79 -9.25
CA SER A 517 -11.04 -14.24 -9.31
C SER A 517 -12.37 -14.65 -8.68
N PRO A 518 -13.20 -15.45 -9.36
CA PRO A 518 -14.44 -15.99 -8.79
C PRO A 518 -14.19 -16.91 -7.60
N ASP A 519 -12.99 -17.52 -7.52
CA ASP A 519 -12.59 -18.42 -6.44
C ASP A 519 -11.98 -17.67 -5.24
N MET A 520 -11.80 -16.36 -5.32
CA MET A 520 -11.34 -15.58 -4.17
C MET A 520 -12.40 -15.57 -3.08
N VAL A 521 -12.02 -15.99 -1.88
CA VAL A 521 -12.88 -16.01 -0.70
C VAL A 521 -12.22 -15.25 0.43
N TRP A 522 -13.03 -14.55 1.21
CA TRP A 522 -12.53 -13.89 2.40
C TRP A 522 -12.21 -14.89 3.50
N ILE A 523 -11.00 -14.81 4.03
CA ILE A 523 -10.52 -15.60 5.17
C ILE A 523 -9.95 -14.63 6.18
N PRO A 524 -10.51 -14.53 7.41
CA PRO A 524 -10.05 -13.61 8.45
C PRO A 524 -8.53 -13.65 8.62
N ALA A 525 -7.91 -12.50 8.72
CA ALA A 525 -6.47 -12.27 8.78
C ALA A 525 -5.67 -12.72 7.54
N VAL A 526 -6.02 -13.83 6.86
CA VAL A 526 -5.28 -14.31 5.69
C VAL A 526 -5.48 -13.35 4.51
N THR A 527 -6.72 -13.01 4.18
CA THR A 527 -7.03 -12.06 3.08
C THR A 527 -6.40 -10.69 3.34
N PHE A 528 -6.37 -10.24 4.60
CA PHE A 528 -5.64 -9.01 4.97
C PHE A 528 -4.15 -9.08 4.58
N TRP A 529 -3.46 -10.17 4.93
CA TRP A 529 -2.05 -10.31 4.57
C TRP A 529 -1.84 -10.52 3.09
N GLN A 530 -2.79 -11.15 2.40
CA GLN A 530 -2.78 -11.28 0.94
C GLN A 530 -2.84 -9.91 0.28
N THR A 531 -3.87 -9.11 0.56
CA THR A 531 -4.06 -7.78 -0.04
C THR A 531 -2.97 -6.80 0.38
N LEU A 532 -2.50 -6.83 1.64
CA LEU A 532 -1.35 -6.02 2.09
C LEU A 532 -0.07 -6.36 1.30
N THR A 533 0.15 -7.64 1.03
CA THR A 533 1.33 -8.09 0.27
C THR A 533 1.22 -7.73 -1.22
N ASP A 534 0.00 -7.55 -1.75
CA ASP A 534 -0.23 -7.14 -3.14
C ASP A 534 0.09 -5.66 -3.38
N LEU A 535 -0.06 -4.78 -2.37
CA LEU A 535 0.16 -3.34 -2.51
C LEU A 535 1.49 -2.94 -3.18
N PRO A 536 2.67 -3.44 -2.74
CA PRO A 536 3.95 -3.07 -3.35
C PRO A 536 4.11 -3.58 -4.80
N PHE A 537 3.29 -4.53 -5.22
CA PHE A 537 3.35 -5.17 -6.53
C PHE A 537 2.16 -4.80 -7.42
N ALA A 538 1.29 -3.91 -6.97
CA ALA A 538 0.09 -3.48 -7.68
C ALA A 538 0.40 -2.95 -9.10
N SER A 539 1.48 -2.18 -9.24
CA SER A 539 1.96 -1.68 -10.53
C SER A 539 2.73 -2.72 -11.37
N GLY A 540 2.91 -3.94 -10.88
CA GLY A 540 3.50 -5.06 -11.62
C GLY A 540 2.48 -5.88 -12.42
N ALA A 541 1.19 -5.60 -12.29
CA ALA A 541 0.15 -6.22 -13.08
C ALA A 541 0.23 -5.79 -14.56
N PRO A 542 -0.38 -6.52 -15.51
CA PRO A 542 -0.51 -6.08 -16.90
C PRO A 542 -1.34 -4.81 -17.02
N LEU A 543 -1.27 -4.16 -18.17
CA LEU A 543 -2.08 -2.98 -18.47
C LEU A 543 -3.58 -3.31 -18.39
N GLY A 544 -4.35 -2.44 -17.73
CA GLY A 544 -5.78 -2.64 -17.49
C GLY A 544 -6.11 -3.48 -16.25
N HIS A 545 -5.10 -3.91 -15.48
CA HIS A 545 -5.25 -4.69 -14.26
C HIS A 545 -4.40 -4.16 -13.11
N GLY A 546 -4.79 -4.48 -11.87
CA GLY A 546 -4.10 -3.96 -10.70
C GLY A 546 -4.01 -2.44 -10.74
N HIS A 547 -2.87 -1.88 -10.37
CA HIS A 547 -2.64 -0.43 -10.36
C HIS A 547 -1.90 0.02 -11.63
N ARG A 548 -2.37 -0.44 -12.83
CA ARG A 548 -1.80 -0.08 -14.13
C ARG A 548 -2.88 0.37 -15.10
N TYR A 549 -2.86 1.66 -15.37
CA TYR A 549 -3.76 2.36 -16.26
C TYR A 549 -2.93 2.91 -17.43
N LYS A 550 -3.32 2.72 -18.66
CA LYS A 550 -2.62 3.31 -19.80
C LYS A 550 -3.58 3.82 -20.88
N LEU A 551 -4.21 2.92 -21.61
CA LEU A 551 -4.96 3.32 -22.81
C LEU A 551 -6.37 3.79 -22.50
N ASN A 552 -7.02 3.29 -21.46
CA ASN A 552 -8.32 3.78 -20.98
C ASN A 552 -8.27 5.23 -20.44
N ILE A 553 -7.07 5.78 -20.18
CA ILE A 553 -6.87 7.21 -19.87
C ILE A 553 -7.31 8.08 -21.05
N VAL A 554 -7.10 7.63 -22.30
CA VAL A 554 -7.55 8.33 -23.50
C VAL A 554 -9.07 8.47 -23.52
N ASP A 555 -9.78 7.37 -23.21
CA ASP A 555 -11.24 7.37 -23.15
C ASP A 555 -11.77 8.22 -21.99
N GLY A 556 -11.12 8.15 -20.83
CA GLY A 556 -11.42 9.01 -19.68
C GLY A 556 -11.33 10.48 -20.03
N TRP A 557 -10.23 10.89 -20.69
CA TRP A 557 -10.07 12.28 -21.14
C TRP A 557 -11.07 12.69 -22.21
N ALA A 558 -11.35 11.83 -23.19
CA ALA A 558 -12.36 12.12 -24.22
C ALA A 558 -13.74 12.37 -23.59
N ALA A 559 -14.10 11.58 -22.56
CA ALA A 559 -15.36 11.72 -21.82
C ALA A 559 -15.40 13.02 -20.99
N VAL A 560 -14.32 13.35 -20.28
CA VAL A 560 -14.24 14.52 -19.39
C VAL A 560 -14.14 15.82 -20.19
N LEU A 561 -13.22 15.88 -21.15
CA LEU A 561 -12.90 17.08 -21.90
C LEU A 561 -13.94 17.45 -22.95
N GLN A 562 -14.65 16.47 -23.50
CA GLN A 562 -15.68 16.65 -24.54
C GLN A 562 -15.18 17.58 -25.67
N PRO A 563 -14.08 17.22 -26.39
CA PRO A 563 -13.53 18.09 -27.40
C PRO A 563 -14.51 18.26 -28.57
N GLY A 564 -14.68 19.49 -29.05
CA GLY A 564 -15.62 19.77 -30.13
C GLY A 564 -15.30 19.03 -31.43
N GLY A 565 -16.23 18.22 -31.94
CA GLY A 565 -16.08 17.42 -33.15
C GLY A 565 -15.24 16.16 -33.00
N TRP A 566 -14.83 15.81 -31.80
CA TRP A 566 -14.11 14.55 -31.48
C TRP A 566 -15.07 13.36 -31.49
N THR A 567 -14.66 12.26 -32.09
CA THR A 567 -15.49 11.06 -32.25
C THR A 567 -14.88 9.86 -31.54
N ALA A 568 -15.64 8.78 -31.39
CA ALA A 568 -15.13 7.50 -30.87
C ALA A 568 -14.03 6.91 -31.76
N ASP A 569 -14.11 7.14 -33.09
CA ASP A 569 -13.05 6.72 -34.03
C ASP A 569 -11.74 7.51 -33.80
N ASP A 570 -11.82 8.80 -33.43
CA ASP A 570 -10.67 9.59 -33.07
C ASP A 570 -10.03 9.10 -31.77
N THR A 571 -10.84 8.72 -30.78
CA THR A 571 -10.36 8.12 -29.54
C THR A 571 -9.64 6.80 -29.81
N GLN A 572 -10.19 5.93 -30.67
CA GLN A 572 -9.53 4.68 -31.03
C GLN A 572 -8.21 4.92 -31.76
N ARG A 573 -8.18 5.83 -32.75
CA ARG A 573 -6.94 6.21 -33.45
C ARG A 573 -5.87 6.72 -32.49
N LEU A 574 -6.28 7.53 -31.49
CA LEU A 574 -5.34 8.05 -30.51
C LEU A 574 -4.80 6.96 -29.59
N ARG A 575 -5.61 5.97 -29.21
CA ARG A 575 -5.13 4.80 -28.48
C ARG A 575 -4.08 4.04 -29.28
N ASP A 576 -4.36 3.79 -30.57
CA ASP A 576 -3.44 3.10 -31.46
C ASP A 576 -2.11 3.86 -31.61
N GLU A 577 -2.15 5.19 -31.79
CA GLU A 577 -0.98 6.06 -31.85
C GLU A 577 -0.12 6.01 -30.57
N LEU A 578 -0.79 6.07 -29.40
CA LEU A 578 -0.10 6.08 -28.11
C LEU A 578 0.34 4.69 -27.62
N ASP A 579 -0.15 3.60 -28.22
CA ASP A 579 0.32 2.24 -27.95
C ASP A 579 1.61 1.91 -28.70
N GLU A 580 1.80 2.53 -29.89
CA GLU A 580 3.00 2.37 -30.70
C GLU A 580 4.19 3.25 -30.25
N SER A 581 3.92 4.30 -29.44
CA SER A 581 4.91 5.27 -28.95
C SER A 581 5.45 4.86 -27.56
#